data_2a62f705722eb7cb58fb63ae89655efd
#
_entry.id   2a62f705722eb7cb58fb63ae89655efd
#
_cell.length_a   1.000
_cell.length_b   1.000
_cell.length_c   1.000
_cell.angle_alpha   90.00
_cell.angle_beta   90.00
_cell.angle_gamma   90.00
#
_symmetry.space_group_name_H-M   'P 1'
#
loop_
_entity.id
_entity.type
_entity.pdbx_description
1 polymer ?
#
loop_
_entity_poly.entity_id
_entity_poly.type
_entity_poly.pdbx_seq_one_letter_code
_entity_poly.pdbx_strand_id
1 'polypeptide(L)'
;MKYYLAYGPNLNLVQMRQRCPNARVVGYTYLFGVRLVFRGSKNGCFLTTDFQQPWCPSMVGCGVYEISDKDEQALDVYAGVPYFYQKQTMQVQCVWDVTTRREVLHNIEAILYTLPASHPLGCLLYTSDAADDL
;
A
#
# COMPACT_ATOMS: atom_id res chain seq x y z
N MET A 1 6.77 8.92 -15.91
CA MET A 1 6.96 7.85 -14.91
C MET A 1 6.18 8.18 -13.66
N LYS A 2 5.63 7.17 -13.05
CA LYS A 2 4.81 7.32 -11.83
C LYS A 2 5.44 6.54 -10.71
N TYR A 3 5.08 6.90 -9.47
CA TYR A 3 5.52 6.18 -8.28
C TYR A 3 4.32 5.48 -7.62
N TYR A 4 4.56 4.30 -7.10
CA TYR A 4 3.56 3.45 -6.48
C TYR A 4 4.06 3.04 -5.09
N LEU A 5 3.17 3.17 -4.10
CA LEU A 5 3.44 2.79 -2.72
C LEU A 5 2.82 1.43 -2.44
N ALA A 6 3.66 0.46 -2.11
CA ALA A 6 3.24 -0.90 -1.79
C ALA A 6 3.35 -1.13 -0.29
N TYR A 7 2.25 -1.57 0.33
CA TYR A 7 2.22 -1.87 1.76
C TYR A 7 1.72 -3.29 2.06
N GLY A 8 1.32 -4.03 1.03
CA GLY A 8 0.78 -5.37 1.17
C GLY A 8 1.58 -6.40 0.37
N PRO A 9 0.92 -7.32 -0.35
CA PRO A 9 1.61 -8.39 -1.07
C PRO A 9 2.67 -7.88 -2.06
N ASN A 10 2.47 -6.71 -2.63
CA ASN A 10 3.41 -6.13 -3.59
C ASN A 10 4.69 -5.61 -2.97
N LEU A 11 4.82 -5.63 -1.63
CA LEU A 11 6.12 -5.49 -0.97
C LEU A 11 7.04 -6.64 -1.32
N ASN A 12 6.48 -7.81 -1.61
CA ASN A 12 7.25 -8.95 -2.07
C ASN A 12 7.65 -8.72 -3.52
N LEU A 13 8.95 -8.59 -3.75
CA LEU A 13 9.47 -8.27 -5.07
C LEU A 13 9.12 -9.34 -6.12
N VAL A 14 9.08 -10.60 -5.72
CA VAL A 14 8.72 -11.69 -6.64
C VAL A 14 7.28 -11.52 -7.14
N GLN A 15 6.36 -11.22 -6.23
CA GLN A 15 4.96 -10.99 -6.61
C GLN A 15 4.81 -9.74 -7.46
N MET A 16 5.49 -8.66 -7.09
CA MET A 16 5.44 -7.42 -7.86
C MET A 16 5.97 -7.62 -9.28
N ARG A 17 7.04 -8.38 -9.44
CA ARG A 17 7.61 -8.66 -10.77
C ARG A 17 6.69 -9.53 -11.63
N GLN A 18 5.84 -10.34 -11.03
CA GLN A 18 4.83 -11.10 -11.79
C GLN A 18 3.78 -10.18 -12.40
N ARG A 19 3.40 -9.13 -11.69
CA ARG A 19 2.39 -8.17 -12.16
C ARG A 19 3.00 -7.10 -13.05
N CYS A 20 4.15 -6.61 -12.66
CA CYS A 20 4.83 -5.48 -13.31
C CYS A 20 6.31 -5.82 -13.49
N PRO A 21 6.65 -6.60 -14.55
CA PRO A 21 8.03 -7.08 -14.72
C PRO A 21 9.06 -5.97 -14.85
N ASN A 22 8.65 -4.80 -15.32
CA ASN A 22 9.56 -3.69 -15.57
C ASN A 22 9.53 -2.62 -14.48
N ALA A 23 8.74 -2.81 -13.44
CA ALA A 23 8.72 -1.89 -12.32
C ALA A 23 10.06 -1.92 -11.60
N ARG A 24 10.52 -0.75 -11.17
CA ARG A 24 11.83 -0.60 -10.53
C ARG A 24 11.66 -0.20 -9.06
N VAL A 25 12.37 -0.90 -8.19
CA VAL A 25 12.42 -0.52 -6.77
C VAL A 25 13.21 0.79 -6.64
N VAL A 26 12.59 1.79 -6.07
CA VAL A 26 13.24 3.07 -5.78
C VAL A 26 13.77 3.10 -4.35
N GLY A 27 12.96 2.62 -3.41
CA GLY A 27 13.33 2.63 -2.02
C GLY A 27 12.13 2.37 -1.11
N TYR A 28 12.15 3.01 0.04
CA TYR A 28 11.08 2.88 1.02
C TYR A 28 10.72 4.23 1.62
N THR A 29 9.53 4.31 2.19
CA THR A 29 9.06 5.49 2.90
C THR A 29 8.12 5.09 4.03
N TYR A 30 7.75 6.06 4.85
CA TYR A 30 6.77 5.88 5.92
C TYR A 30 5.63 6.86 5.74
N LEU A 31 4.41 6.38 5.94
CA LEU A 31 3.21 7.20 5.94
C LEU A 31 2.80 7.42 7.38
N PHE A 32 2.87 8.66 7.85
CA PHE A 32 2.53 9.03 9.22
C PHE A 32 1.04 9.33 9.34
N GLY A 33 0.45 9.00 10.49
CA GLY A 33 -0.98 9.16 10.70
C GLY A 33 -1.81 8.14 9.94
N VAL A 34 -1.22 7.00 9.61
CA VAL A 34 -1.85 5.93 8.86
C VAL A 34 -1.60 4.62 9.61
N ARG A 35 -2.58 3.73 9.61
CA ARG A 35 -2.41 2.38 10.17
C ARG A 35 -2.90 1.34 9.18
N LEU A 36 -2.39 0.12 9.30
CA LEU A 36 -2.86 -1.02 8.53
C LEU A 36 -4.05 -1.65 9.23
N VAL A 37 -5.09 -1.93 8.47
CA VAL A 37 -6.30 -2.60 8.98
C VAL A 37 -6.76 -3.63 7.96
N PHE A 38 -7.60 -4.55 8.42
CA PHE A 38 -8.31 -5.47 7.54
C PHE A 38 -9.76 -5.01 7.40
N ARG A 39 -10.23 -4.94 6.17
CA ARG A 39 -11.62 -4.63 5.85
C ARG A 39 -12.16 -5.68 4.89
N GLY A 40 -13.45 -5.89 4.92
CA GLY A 40 -14.05 -6.83 4.01
C GLY A 40 -15.42 -7.29 4.47
N SER A 41 -15.77 -8.48 4.07
CA SER A 41 -17.08 -9.08 4.34
C SER A 41 -16.90 -10.57 4.65
N LYS A 42 -18.01 -11.29 4.69
CA LYS A 42 -18.02 -12.76 4.83
C LYS A 42 -17.14 -13.46 3.78
N ASN A 43 -16.98 -12.83 2.62
CA ASN A 43 -16.28 -13.44 1.48
C ASN A 43 -14.78 -13.20 1.50
N GLY A 44 -14.28 -12.47 2.47
CA GLY A 44 -12.84 -12.25 2.60
C GLY A 44 -12.49 -10.96 3.30
N CYS A 45 -11.27 -10.94 3.83
CA CYS A 45 -10.70 -9.79 4.50
C CYS A 45 -9.43 -9.41 3.78
N PHE A 46 -9.27 -8.11 3.55
CA PHE A 46 -8.17 -7.59 2.75
C PHE A 46 -7.48 -6.47 3.48
N LEU A 47 -6.16 -6.47 3.39
CA LEU A 47 -5.33 -5.46 4.01
C LEU A 47 -5.50 -4.13 3.30
N THR A 48 -5.65 -3.07 4.08
CA THR A 48 -5.75 -1.71 3.55
C THR A 48 -5.16 -0.72 4.56
N THR A 49 -5.06 0.52 4.15
CA THR A 49 -4.62 1.61 5.02
C THR A 49 -5.84 2.39 5.51
N ASP A 50 -5.77 2.83 6.75
CA ASP A 50 -6.80 3.66 7.37
C ASP A 50 -6.13 4.98 7.79
N PHE A 51 -6.58 6.08 7.20
CA PHE A 51 -5.99 7.39 7.45
C PHE A 51 -6.55 7.94 8.74
N GLN A 52 -5.66 8.23 9.68
CA GLN A 52 -5.97 8.79 10.98
C GLN A 52 -5.69 10.29 10.95
N GLN A 53 -5.84 10.93 12.10
CA GLN A 53 -5.46 12.33 12.23
C GLN A 53 -3.94 12.45 12.12
N PRO A 54 -3.44 13.57 11.55
CA PRO A 54 -1.98 13.72 11.32
C PRO A 54 -1.12 13.58 12.57
N TRP A 55 -1.68 13.87 13.75
CA TRP A 55 -0.94 13.78 15.01
C TRP A 55 -0.94 12.38 15.63
N CYS A 56 -1.67 11.42 15.04
CA CYS A 56 -1.64 10.05 15.53
C CYS A 56 -0.25 9.47 15.36
N PRO A 57 0.25 8.70 16.34
CA PRO A 57 1.61 8.14 16.28
C PRO A 57 1.72 6.95 15.32
N SER A 58 0.61 6.50 14.75
CA SER A 58 0.62 5.39 13.80
C SER A 58 1.40 5.73 12.55
N MET A 59 2.12 4.75 12.02
CA MET A 59 2.79 4.88 10.73
C MET A 59 2.84 3.55 10.00
N VAL A 60 2.92 3.62 8.67
CA VAL A 60 3.00 2.45 7.79
C VAL A 60 4.22 2.57 6.92
N GLY A 61 5.05 1.52 6.92
CA GLY A 61 6.17 1.44 5.98
C GLY A 61 5.70 0.95 4.62
N CYS A 62 6.17 1.61 3.58
CA CYS A 62 5.82 1.28 2.20
C CYS A 62 7.07 1.13 1.35
N GLY A 63 7.05 0.15 0.43
CA GLY A 63 8.00 0.12 -0.66
C GLY A 63 7.58 1.12 -1.73
N VAL A 64 8.55 1.74 -2.37
CA VAL A 64 8.33 2.70 -3.44
C VAL A 64 8.85 2.13 -4.75
N TYR A 65 7.97 2.03 -5.73
CA TYR A 65 8.31 1.55 -7.07
C TYR A 65 8.10 2.67 -8.09
N GLU A 66 8.97 2.70 -9.08
CA GLU A 66 8.77 3.50 -10.28
C GLU A 66 8.07 2.62 -11.31
N ILE A 67 6.92 3.07 -11.80
CA ILE A 67 6.07 2.29 -12.69
C ILE A 67 5.73 3.07 -13.95
N SER A 68 5.42 2.33 -15.03
CA SER A 68 4.91 2.89 -16.27
C SER A 68 3.37 2.93 -16.24
N ASP A 69 2.77 3.57 -17.25
CA ASP A 69 1.32 3.56 -17.41
C ASP A 69 0.78 2.14 -17.60
N LYS A 70 1.53 1.29 -18.28
CA LYS A 70 1.16 -0.11 -18.49
C LYS A 70 1.18 -0.86 -17.16
N ASP A 71 2.17 -0.61 -16.33
CA ASP A 71 2.26 -1.19 -14.98
C ASP A 71 1.07 -0.75 -14.13
N GLU A 72 0.71 0.53 -14.21
CA GLU A 72 -0.44 1.06 -13.49
C GLU A 72 -1.73 0.34 -13.90
N GLN A 73 -1.92 0.10 -15.20
CA GLN A 73 -3.08 -0.64 -15.69
C GLN A 73 -3.13 -2.06 -15.10
N ALA A 74 -1.99 -2.73 -15.03
CA ALA A 74 -1.91 -4.07 -14.44
C ALA A 74 -2.25 -4.05 -12.96
N LEU A 75 -1.77 -3.05 -12.23
CA LEU A 75 -2.08 -2.88 -10.82
C LEU A 75 -3.56 -2.54 -10.60
N ASP A 76 -4.15 -1.71 -11.46
CA ASP A 76 -5.57 -1.38 -11.38
C ASP A 76 -6.43 -2.64 -11.54
N VAL A 77 -6.09 -3.50 -12.47
CA VAL A 77 -6.80 -4.78 -12.68
C VAL A 77 -6.64 -5.67 -11.45
N TYR A 78 -5.43 -5.80 -10.95
CA TYR A 78 -5.17 -6.63 -9.76
C TYR A 78 -5.92 -6.12 -8.53
N ALA A 79 -5.98 -4.82 -8.34
CA ALA A 79 -6.67 -4.22 -7.21
C ALA A 79 -8.18 -4.13 -7.40
N GLY A 80 -8.68 -4.37 -8.61
CA GLY A 80 -10.12 -4.28 -8.90
C GLY A 80 -10.66 -2.86 -8.85
N VAL A 81 -9.85 -1.89 -9.27
CA VAL A 81 -10.26 -0.48 -9.33
C VAL A 81 -11.27 -0.26 -10.44
N PRO A 82 -12.31 0.52 -10.24
CA PRO A 82 -12.69 1.28 -9.03
C PRO A 82 -13.65 0.53 -8.11
N TYR A 83 -14.02 -0.70 -8.43
CA TYR A 83 -15.13 -1.39 -7.77
C TYR A 83 -14.74 -2.00 -6.44
N PHE A 84 -13.50 -2.44 -6.30
CA PHE A 84 -13.02 -3.04 -5.07
C PHE A 84 -12.08 -2.10 -4.32
N TYR A 85 -10.81 -2.03 -4.72
CA TYR A 85 -9.92 -1.00 -4.21
C TYR A 85 -10.14 0.32 -4.93
N GLN A 86 -9.86 1.41 -4.25
CA GLN A 86 -9.80 2.74 -4.82
C GLN A 86 -8.36 3.18 -4.92
N LYS A 87 -8.06 3.95 -5.95
CA LYS A 87 -6.73 4.50 -6.15
C LYS A 87 -6.69 5.92 -5.62
N GLN A 88 -5.71 6.22 -4.79
CA GLN A 88 -5.49 7.55 -4.24
C GLN A 88 -4.11 8.02 -4.62
N THR A 89 -3.98 9.32 -4.75
CA THR A 89 -2.70 9.99 -4.97
C THR A 89 -2.34 10.75 -3.71
N MET A 90 -1.08 10.68 -3.30
CA MET A 90 -0.64 11.39 -2.13
C MET A 90 0.79 11.90 -2.29
N GLN A 91 1.12 12.91 -1.52
CA GLN A 91 2.45 13.49 -1.47
C GLN A 91 3.30 12.73 -0.46
N VAL A 92 4.52 12.40 -0.86
CA VAL A 92 5.50 11.75 0.00
C VAL A 92 6.72 12.67 0.09
N GLN A 93 7.10 13.05 1.31
CA GLN A 93 8.19 14.02 1.50
C GLN A 93 9.55 13.42 1.21
N CYS A 94 9.81 12.22 1.70
CA CYS A 94 11.12 11.60 1.58
C CYS A 94 11.00 10.14 1.21
N VAL A 95 11.87 9.69 0.31
CA VAL A 95 12.05 8.28 -0.03
C VAL A 95 13.52 7.96 0.17
N TRP A 96 13.81 6.85 0.85
CA TRP A 96 15.16 6.43 1.18
C TRP A 96 15.56 5.17 0.42
N ASP A 97 16.83 5.12 0.02
CA ASP A 97 17.39 3.93 -0.61
C ASP A 97 17.47 2.78 0.39
N VAL A 98 17.13 1.58 -0.04
CA VAL A 98 17.07 0.40 0.83
C VAL A 98 18.45 0.02 1.36
N THR A 99 19.48 0.19 0.53
CA THR A 99 20.86 -0.21 0.87
C THR A 99 21.60 0.87 1.64
N THR A 100 21.63 2.08 1.08
CA THR A 100 22.43 3.19 1.65
C THR A 100 21.70 3.92 2.77
N ARG A 101 20.37 3.81 2.81
CA ARG A 101 19.46 4.52 3.71
C ARG A 101 19.54 6.04 3.57
N ARG A 102 20.07 6.49 2.44
CA ARG A 102 20.09 7.91 2.10
C ARG A 102 18.84 8.30 1.33
N GLU A 103 18.46 9.54 1.45
CA GLU A 103 17.32 10.07 0.72
C GLU A 103 17.64 10.08 -0.77
N VAL A 104 16.76 9.48 -1.58
CA VAL A 104 16.92 9.41 -3.04
C VAL A 104 15.88 10.22 -3.79
N LEU A 105 14.71 10.47 -3.17
CA LEU A 105 13.67 11.31 -3.74
C LEU A 105 13.09 12.20 -2.66
N HIS A 106 12.62 13.37 -3.08
CA HIS A 106 12.06 14.38 -2.19
C HIS A 106 10.81 14.97 -2.82
N ASN A 107 9.72 15.06 -2.04
CA ASN A 107 8.45 15.65 -2.47
C ASN A 107 7.92 15.04 -3.77
N ILE A 108 7.68 13.74 -3.74
CA ILE A 108 7.09 13.05 -4.89
C ILE A 108 5.60 12.86 -4.70
N GLU A 109 4.89 12.72 -5.81
CA GLU A 109 3.50 12.30 -5.85
C GLU A 109 3.47 10.80 -6.16
N ALA A 110 2.72 10.03 -5.36
CA ALA A 110 2.66 8.58 -5.52
C ALA A 110 1.23 8.09 -5.44
N ILE A 111 0.96 6.96 -6.08
CA ILE A 111 -0.35 6.32 -6.03
C ILE A 111 -0.35 5.22 -4.98
N LEU A 112 -1.54 5.02 -4.40
CA LEU A 112 -1.78 4.05 -3.34
C LEU A 112 -3.17 3.47 -3.52
N TYR A 113 -3.31 2.16 -3.30
CA TYR A 113 -4.62 1.50 -3.39
C TYR A 113 -5.16 1.26 -1.98
N THR A 114 -6.41 1.67 -1.74
CA THR A 114 -7.06 1.52 -0.43
C THR A 114 -8.49 1.00 -0.60
N LEU A 115 -8.97 0.25 0.38
CA LEU A 115 -10.38 -0.10 0.43
C LEU A 115 -11.16 1.06 1.04
N PRO A 116 -12.35 1.37 0.50
CA PRO A 116 -13.18 2.43 1.07
C PRO A 116 -13.61 2.09 2.50
N ALA A 117 -13.82 3.14 3.30
CA ALA A 117 -14.25 3.00 4.69
C ALA A 117 -15.64 2.36 4.81
N SER A 118 -16.39 2.28 3.70
CA SER A 118 -17.68 1.59 3.67
C SER A 118 -17.56 0.08 3.94
N HIS A 119 -16.37 -0.49 3.70
CA HIS A 119 -16.12 -1.89 4.06
C HIS A 119 -15.85 -1.99 5.57
N PRO A 120 -16.54 -2.89 6.28
CA PRO A 120 -16.43 -2.96 7.74
C PRO A 120 -15.10 -3.52 8.19
N LEU A 121 -14.71 -3.18 9.43
CA LEU A 121 -13.51 -3.69 10.09
C LEU A 121 -13.72 -5.04 10.76
N GLY A 122 -14.86 -5.71 10.52
CA GLY A 122 -15.20 -6.97 11.20
C GLY A 122 -14.17 -8.07 11.03
N CYS A 123 -13.46 -8.07 9.92
CA CYS A 123 -12.41 -9.06 9.66
C CYS A 123 -11.21 -8.94 10.61
N LEU A 124 -10.97 -7.76 11.16
CA LEU A 124 -9.88 -7.55 12.08
C LEU A 124 -10.05 -8.37 13.35
N LEU A 125 -11.26 -8.37 13.92
CA LEU A 125 -11.57 -9.16 15.10
C LEU A 125 -11.43 -10.66 14.82
N TYR A 126 -11.96 -11.10 13.70
CA TYR A 126 -11.83 -12.49 13.28
C TYR A 126 -10.37 -12.92 13.16
N THR A 127 -9.57 -12.09 12.54
CA THR A 127 -8.14 -12.36 12.37
C THR A 127 -7.43 -12.42 13.72
N SER A 128 -7.77 -11.53 14.65
CA SER A 128 -7.21 -11.53 15.99
C SER A 128 -7.56 -12.82 16.74
N ASP A 129 -8.80 -13.27 16.65
CA ASP A 129 -9.23 -14.51 17.28
C ASP A 129 -8.47 -15.70 16.72
N ALA A 130 -8.28 -15.75 15.41
CA ALA A 130 -7.51 -16.82 14.79
C ALA A 130 -6.05 -16.80 15.23
N ALA A 131 -5.47 -15.63 15.41
CA ALA A 131 -4.09 -15.48 15.89
C ALA A 131 -3.96 -15.91 17.36
N ASP A 132 -4.97 -15.62 18.17
CA ASP A 132 -4.99 -15.99 19.59
C ASP A 132 -5.05 -17.50 19.78
N ASP A 133 -5.66 -18.20 18.85
CA ASP A 133 -5.76 -19.67 18.88
C ASP A 133 -4.44 -20.36 18.54
N LEU A 134 -3.50 -19.62 18.03
CA LEU A 134 -2.18 -20.15 17.68
C LEU A 134 -1.20 -20.07 18.84
#